data_2a3ef779eb9ba527376175511b6b910c
#
_entry.id   2a3ef779eb9ba527376175511b6b910c
#
_cell.length_a   1.000
_cell.length_b   1.000
_cell.length_c   1.000
_cell.angle_alpha   90.00
_cell.angle_beta   90.00
_cell.angle_gamma   90.00
#
_symmetry.space_group_name_H-M   'P 1'
#
loop_
_entity.id
_entity.type
_entity.pdbx_description
1 polymer ?
#
loop_
_entity_poly.entity_id
_entity_poly.type
_entity_poly.pdbx_seq_one_letter_code
_entity_poly.pdbx_strand_id
1 'polypeptide(L)'
;LASSVERILSPHDPIFKCGESGILTFTTWGYADRVEVIFPESMTALDPTLNKVYDYTDCPGYMITEHLQFMVPLYTPENQNLEITVRAYKGDKKLEDHPTISVIGVSGTVLDEFRTRLR
;
A
#
# COMPACT_ATOMS: atom_id res chain seq x y z
N LEU A 1 -15.48 -25.18 -2.79
CA LEU A 1 -14.78 -24.38 -1.79
C LEU A 1 -13.37 -24.08 -2.25
N ALA A 2 -12.94 -22.84 -2.06
CA ALA A 2 -11.58 -22.45 -2.37
C ALA A 2 -10.59 -23.09 -1.42
N SER A 3 -9.50 -23.62 -1.93
CA SER A 3 -8.38 -24.12 -1.14
C SER A 3 -7.20 -23.16 -1.15
N SER A 4 -7.30 -22.08 -1.91
CA SER A 4 -6.25 -21.08 -2.08
C SER A 4 -6.88 -19.74 -2.45
N VAL A 5 -6.07 -18.68 -2.43
CA VAL A 5 -6.51 -17.36 -2.83
C VAL A 5 -7.04 -17.39 -4.26
N GLU A 6 -8.25 -16.84 -4.46
CA GLU A 6 -8.91 -16.78 -5.76
C GLU A 6 -8.83 -15.40 -6.39
N ARG A 7 -8.89 -14.33 -5.58
CA ARG A 7 -8.80 -12.97 -6.07
C ARG A 7 -8.44 -11.99 -4.95
N ILE A 8 -7.93 -10.86 -5.35
CA ILE A 8 -7.63 -9.73 -4.48
C ILE A 8 -8.47 -8.56 -4.93
N LEU A 9 -9.17 -7.93 -3.98
CA LEU A 9 -9.92 -6.70 -4.22
C LEU A 9 -9.16 -5.55 -3.59
N SER A 10 -8.73 -4.63 -4.42
CA SER A 10 -7.97 -3.46 -4.00
C SER A 10 -8.67 -2.18 -4.47
N PRO A 11 -8.49 -1.05 -3.79
CA PRO A 11 -9.05 0.21 -4.26
C PRO A 11 -8.39 0.64 -5.56
N HIS A 12 -9.13 1.39 -6.39
CA HIS A 12 -8.61 1.96 -7.63
C HIS A 12 -8.45 3.47 -7.47
N ASP A 13 -7.27 3.96 -7.78
CA ASP A 13 -6.93 5.38 -7.84
C ASP A 13 -7.29 6.21 -6.60
N PRO A 14 -7.08 5.70 -5.36
CA PRO A 14 -7.21 6.59 -4.23
C PRO A 14 -6.14 7.67 -4.30
N ILE A 15 -6.48 8.87 -3.81
CA ILE A 15 -5.60 10.03 -3.85
C ILE A 15 -5.05 10.28 -2.45
N PHE A 16 -3.73 10.39 -2.36
CA PHE A 16 -3.04 10.67 -1.10
C PHE A 16 -2.19 11.93 -1.23
N LYS A 17 -2.01 12.65 -0.13
CA LYS A 17 -1.18 13.86 -0.08
C LYS A 17 0.12 13.57 0.65
N CYS A 18 1.21 14.12 0.15
CA CYS A 18 2.51 14.03 0.81
C CYS A 18 2.44 14.57 2.23
N GLY A 19 3.07 13.86 3.17
CA GLY A 19 3.10 14.24 4.57
C GLY A 19 1.84 13.91 5.36
N GLU A 20 0.82 13.33 4.74
CA GLU A 20 -0.42 12.96 5.40
C GLU A 20 -0.57 11.45 5.50
N SER A 21 -1.40 11.02 6.46
CA SER A 21 -1.74 9.60 6.60
C SER A 21 -2.70 9.18 5.51
N GLY A 22 -2.53 7.94 5.04
CA GLY A 22 -3.44 7.31 4.11
C GLY A 22 -3.86 5.94 4.63
N ILE A 23 -4.96 5.43 4.10
CA ILE A 23 -5.43 4.08 4.41
C ILE A 23 -5.68 3.35 3.09
N LEU A 24 -5.05 2.20 2.93
CA LEU A 24 -5.34 1.28 1.84
C LEU A 24 -6.12 0.11 2.40
N THR A 25 -7.28 -0.16 1.82
CA THR A 25 -8.09 -1.30 2.21
C THR A 25 -8.07 -2.31 1.07
N PHE A 26 -7.75 -3.54 1.40
CA PHE A 26 -7.81 -4.63 0.44
C PHE A 26 -8.45 -5.85 1.08
N THR A 27 -9.02 -6.70 0.25
CA THR A 27 -9.67 -7.94 0.68
C THR A 27 -9.15 -9.08 -0.19
N THR A 28 -8.72 -10.16 0.46
CA THR A 28 -8.39 -11.41 -0.24
C THR A 28 -9.59 -12.35 -0.17
N TRP A 29 -9.95 -12.93 -1.30
CA TRP A 29 -10.98 -13.97 -1.38
C TRP A 29 -10.31 -15.30 -1.60
N GLY A 30 -10.68 -16.27 -0.78
CA GLY A 30 -10.00 -17.55 -0.71
C GLY A 30 -8.99 -17.53 0.43
N TYR A 31 -8.46 -18.70 0.76
CA TYR A 31 -7.52 -18.84 1.88
C TYR A 31 -6.14 -18.29 1.53
N ALA A 32 -5.59 -17.49 2.41
CA ALA A 32 -4.23 -16.98 2.30
C ALA A 32 -3.45 -17.26 3.59
N ASP A 33 -2.21 -17.67 3.45
CA ASP A 33 -1.27 -17.84 4.57
C ASP A 33 -0.55 -16.53 4.88
N ARG A 34 -0.29 -15.73 3.83
CA ARG A 34 0.49 -14.50 3.94
C ARG A 34 0.06 -13.52 2.86
N VAL A 35 0.03 -12.25 3.21
CA VAL A 35 -0.20 -11.17 2.25
C VAL A 35 0.91 -10.15 2.41
N GLU A 36 1.53 -9.77 1.28
CA GLU A 36 2.55 -8.73 1.21
C GLU A 36 2.00 -7.52 0.49
N VAL A 37 2.26 -6.34 1.04
CA VAL A 37 1.93 -5.07 0.38
C VAL A 37 3.24 -4.34 0.15
N ILE A 38 3.56 -4.09 -1.12
CA ILE A 38 4.83 -3.50 -1.54
C ILE A 38 4.55 -2.17 -2.21
N PHE A 39 5.10 -1.10 -1.63
CA PHE A 39 4.98 0.25 -2.16
C PHE A 39 6.05 0.51 -3.23
N PRO A 40 5.82 1.49 -4.12
CA PRO A 40 6.80 1.81 -5.16
C PRO A 40 8.09 2.38 -4.57
N GLU A 41 9.18 2.20 -5.28
CA GLU A 41 10.52 2.61 -4.84
C GLU A 41 10.61 4.11 -4.56
N SER A 42 9.89 4.92 -5.31
CA SER A 42 9.86 6.38 -5.07
C SER A 42 9.36 6.75 -3.68
N MET A 43 8.62 5.86 -3.03
CA MET A 43 8.15 6.04 -1.66
C MET A 43 9.04 5.30 -0.67
N THR A 44 9.42 4.06 -0.95
CA THR A 44 10.22 3.25 -0.03
C THR A 44 11.65 3.75 0.08
N ALA A 45 12.18 4.44 -0.92
CA ALA A 45 13.48 5.11 -0.83
C ALA A 45 13.49 6.20 0.24
N LEU A 46 12.34 6.83 0.48
CA LEU A 46 12.16 7.87 1.49
C LEU A 46 11.76 7.27 2.85
N ASP A 47 11.02 6.17 2.83
CA ASP A 47 10.59 5.46 4.03
C ASP A 47 10.61 3.95 3.79
N PRO A 48 11.69 3.27 4.14
CA PRO A 48 11.79 1.83 3.92
C PRO A 48 10.84 0.98 4.79
N THR A 49 10.14 1.58 5.74
CA THR A 49 9.21 0.85 6.61
C THR A 49 7.79 0.74 6.04
N LEU A 50 7.53 1.28 4.85
CA LEU A 50 6.20 1.28 4.24
C LEU A 50 5.68 -0.12 3.92
N ASN A 51 6.54 -0.99 3.41
CA ASN A 51 6.13 -2.33 3.01
C ASN A 51 5.67 -3.15 4.22
N LYS A 52 4.59 -3.90 4.04
CA LYS A 52 3.96 -4.69 5.10
C LYS A 52 3.83 -6.14 4.70
N VAL A 53 3.97 -7.01 5.70
CA VAL A 53 3.68 -8.43 5.57
C VAL A 53 2.68 -8.81 6.64
N TYR A 54 1.60 -9.43 6.22
CA TYR A 54 0.59 -9.96 7.12
C TYR A 54 0.67 -11.48 7.08
N ASP A 55 0.87 -12.08 8.24
CA ASP A 55 1.03 -13.53 8.37
C ASP A 55 -0.23 -14.11 9.00
N TYR A 56 -0.89 -15.01 8.28
CA TYR A 56 -2.11 -15.69 8.71
C TYR A 56 -1.90 -17.20 8.83
N THR A 57 -0.65 -17.65 8.90
CA THR A 57 -0.34 -19.08 8.94
C THR A 57 -1.05 -19.81 10.07
N ASP A 58 -1.12 -19.18 11.25
CA ASP A 58 -1.74 -19.78 12.44
C ASP A 58 -3.26 -19.69 12.41
N CYS A 59 -3.83 -18.79 11.62
CA CYS A 59 -5.27 -18.58 11.58
C CYS A 59 -5.69 -18.10 10.18
N PRO A 60 -5.62 -18.97 9.17
CA PRO A 60 -5.99 -18.58 7.82
C PRO A 60 -7.49 -18.31 7.73
N GLY A 61 -7.85 -17.20 7.08
CA GLY A 61 -9.24 -16.83 6.86
C GLY A 61 -9.62 -16.97 5.39
N TYR A 62 -10.89 -17.28 5.14
CA TYR A 62 -11.40 -17.38 3.77
C TYR A 62 -11.51 -16.02 3.08
N MET A 63 -11.86 -15.00 3.83
CA MET A 63 -11.94 -13.63 3.32
C MET A 63 -11.30 -12.72 4.36
N ILE A 64 -10.17 -12.15 3.99
CA ILE A 64 -9.38 -11.32 4.90
C ILE A 64 -9.39 -9.89 4.39
N THR A 65 -9.87 -8.96 5.23
CA THR A 65 -9.84 -7.53 4.92
C THR A 65 -8.84 -6.84 5.83
N GLU A 66 -7.92 -6.09 5.23
CA GLU A 66 -6.94 -5.30 5.97
C GLU A 66 -7.07 -3.83 5.61
N HIS A 67 -6.94 -3.00 6.64
CA HIS A 67 -6.91 -1.55 6.52
C HIS A 67 -5.50 -1.08 6.84
N LEU A 68 -4.67 -1.00 5.82
CA LEU A 68 -3.28 -0.59 5.98
C LEU A 68 -3.21 0.93 6.14
N GLN A 69 -2.87 1.40 7.33
CA GLN A 69 -2.61 2.80 7.57
C GLN A 69 -1.12 3.08 7.36
N PHE A 70 -0.82 4.15 6.63
CA PHE A 70 0.57 4.52 6.33
C PHE A 70 0.69 6.04 6.25
N MET A 71 1.92 6.53 6.36
CA MET A 71 2.24 7.93 6.17
C MET A 71 2.90 8.10 4.81
N VAL A 72 2.37 9.02 4.00
CA VAL A 72 2.99 9.32 2.70
C VAL A 72 4.24 10.16 2.95
N PRO A 73 5.44 9.71 2.54
CA PRO A 73 6.65 10.49 2.75
C PRO A 73 6.54 11.89 2.14
N LEU A 74 7.02 12.88 2.87
CA LEU A 74 6.81 14.30 2.53
C LEU A 74 7.32 14.67 1.14
N TYR A 75 8.41 14.08 0.70
CA TYR A 75 9.05 14.40 -0.58
C TYR A 75 8.76 13.36 -1.67
N THR A 76 7.69 12.57 -1.52
CA THR A 76 7.28 11.67 -2.59
C THR A 76 6.95 12.47 -3.84
N PRO A 77 7.54 12.14 -5.00
CA PRO A 77 7.19 12.83 -6.25
C PRO A 77 5.73 12.65 -6.60
N GLU A 78 5.10 13.72 -7.08
CA GLU A 78 3.73 13.64 -7.58
C GLU A 78 3.65 12.64 -8.73
N ASN A 79 2.66 11.77 -8.67
CA ASN A 79 2.42 10.78 -9.71
C ASN A 79 0.99 10.29 -9.60
N GLN A 80 0.30 10.20 -10.74
CA GLN A 80 -1.09 9.75 -10.79
C GLN A 80 -1.22 8.23 -10.98
N ASN A 81 -0.12 7.53 -11.19
CA ASN A 81 -0.13 6.11 -11.51
C ASN A 81 0.98 5.36 -10.77
N LEU A 82 1.06 5.56 -9.46
CA LEU A 82 1.98 4.78 -8.63
C LEU A 82 1.37 3.42 -8.38
N GLU A 83 2.11 2.37 -8.72
CA GLU A 83 1.65 1.00 -8.60
C GLU A 83 2.05 0.43 -7.25
N ILE A 84 1.04 -0.07 -6.53
CA ILE A 84 1.23 -0.87 -5.31
C ILE A 84 1.15 -2.34 -5.72
N THR A 85 1.99 -3.18 -5.17
CA THR A 85 1.91 -4.62 -5.40
C THR A 85 1.33 -5.29 -4.17
N VAL A 86 0.25 -6.03 -4.35
CA VAL A 86 -0.36 -6.86 -3.29
C VAL A 86 -0.21 -8.31 -3.71
N ARG A 87 0.49 -9.10 -2.90
CA ARG A 87 0.70 -10.53 -3.16
C ARG A 87 0.09 -11.35 -2.04
N ALA A 88 -0.71 -12.33 -2.41
CA ALA A 88 -1.27 -13.27 -1.47
C ALA A 88 -0.74 -14.67 -1.77
N TYR A 89 -0.36 -15.39 -0.73
CA TYR A 89 0.23 -16.72 -0.84
C TYR A 89 -0.63 -17.75 -0.14
N LYS A 90 -0.70 -18.94 -0.72
CA LYS A 90 -1.25 -20.14 -0.06
C LYS A 90 -0.40 -21.32 -0.50
N GLY A 91 0.46 -21.81 0.40
CA GLY A 91 1.42 -22.85 0.04
C GLY A 91 2.30 -22.36 -1.13
N ASP A 92 2.30 -23.15 -2.21
CA ASP A 92 3.06 -22.82 -3.42
C ASP A 92 2.33 -21.88 -4.38
N LYS A 93 1.08 -21.55 -4.08
CA LYS A 93 0.28 -20.69 -4.95
C LYS A 93 0.44 -19.23 -4.57
N LYS A 94 0.50 -18.38 -5.58
CA LYS A 94 0.64 -16.94 -5.42
C LYS A 94 -0.34 -16.23 -6.34
N LEU A 95 -0.95 -15.19 -5.81
CA LEU A 95 -1.79 -14.29 -6.60
C LEU A 95 -1.30 -12.86 -6.39
N GLU A 96 -1.25 -12.08 -7.45
CA GLU A 96 -0.83 -10.67 -7.38
C GLU A 96 -1.92 -9.76 -7.91
N ASP A 97 -2.02 -8.58 -7.34
CA ASP A 97 -2.79 -7.46 -7.86
C ASP A 97 -1.91 -6.21 -7.82
N HIS A 98 -2.16 -5.29 -8.75
CA HIS A 98 -1.36 -4.09 -8.91
C HIS A 98 -2.25 -2.85 -8.94
N PRO A 99 -2.88 -2.49 -7.80
CA PRO A 99 -3.68 -1.27 -7.74
C PRO A 99 -2.79 -0.05 -7.93
N THR A 100 -3.34 0.97 -8.57
CA THR A 100 -2.65 2.25 -8.72
C THR A 100 -3.18 3.25 -7.70
N ILE A 101 -2.30 4.12 -7.26
CA ILE A 101 -2.64 5.24 -6.38
C ILE A 101 -2.14 6.53 -7.01
N SER A 102 -2.76 7.63 -6.62
CA SER A 102 -2.28 8.97 -6.99
C SER A 102 -1.70 9.64 -5.75
N VAL A 103 -0.53 10.23 -5.91
CA VAL A 103 0.10 11.04 -4.86
C VAL A 103 0.21 12.46 -5.36
N ILE A 104 -0.38 13.40 -4.62
CA ILE A 104 -0.24 14.83 -4.88
C ILE A 104 0.72 15.42 -3.85
N GLY A 105 1.58 16.30 -4.32
CA GLY A 105 2.56 16.93 -3.45
C GLY A 105 1.95 18.08 -2.66
N VAL A 106 2.70 18.56 -1.68
CA VAL A 106 2.37 19.82 -1.02
C VAL A 106 2.68 20.97 -1.98
N SER A 107 1.96 22.08 -1.87
CA SER A 107 2.19 23.25 -2.71
C SER A 107 3.59 23.81 -2.48
N GLY A 108 4.16 24.43 -3.53
CA GLY A 108 5.45 25.10 -3.43
C GLY A 108 5.48 26.14 -2.32
N THR A 109 4.37 26.86 -2.13
CA THR A 109 4.24 27.85 -1.06
C THR A 109 4.41 27.21 0.31
N VAL A 110 3.79 26.06 0.56
CA VAL A 110 3.92 25.34 1.84
C VAL A 110 5.35 24.87 2.04
N LEU A 111 5.98 24.33 1.00
CA LEU A 111 7.38 23.91 1.09
C LEU A 111 8.32 25.08 1.38
N ASP A 112 8.10 26.22 0.75
CA ASP A 112 8.90 27.41 0.98
C ASP A 112 8.77 27.94 2.41
N GLU A 113 7.56 27.95 2.95
CA GLU A 113 7.32 28.31 4.35
C GLU A 113 8.06 27.35 5.30
N PHE A 114 7.97 26.05 5.03
CA PHE A 114 8.64 25.03 5.83
C PHE A 114 10.16 25.24 5.81
N ARG A 115 10.74 25.46 4.65
CA ARG A 115 12.19 25.74 4.52
C ARG A 115 12.59 27.00 5.28
N THR A 116 11.79 28.05 5.22
CA THR A 116 12.05 29.29 5.93
C THR A 116 12.10 29.06 7.44
N ARG A 117 11.21 28.24 7.98
CA ARG A 117 11.20 27.92 9.41
C ARG A 117 12.42 27.13 9.88
N LEU A 118 13.03 26.35 8.99
CA LEU A 118 14.20 25.54 9.31
C LEU A 118 15.52 26.30 9.27
N ARG A 119 15.54 27.53 8.78
CA ARG A 119 16.74 28.35 8.72
C ARG A 119 17.11 29.00 10.04
#